data_5d99e3db54465fa489e216771303e293
#
_entry.id   5d99e3db54465fa489e216771303e293
#
_cell.length_a   1.000
_cell.length_b   1.000
_cell.length_c   1.000
_cell.angle_alpha   90.00
_cell.angle_beta   90.00
_cell.angle_gamma   90.00
#
_symmetry.space_group_name_H-M   'P 1'
#
loop_
_entity.id
_entity.type
_entity.pdbx_description
1 polymer ?
#
loop_
_entity_poly.entity_id
_entity_poly.type
_entity_poly.pdbx_seq_one_letter_code
_entity_poly.pdbx_strand_id
1 'polypeptide(L)'
;MEETRKKGSGTTDLTVGRPLTRILQFALPLVLGTLFQQLYSFVDTIIVGRCIGTDALGAVGTTYSLNFMIVGFVLATCNGFGIPVAESFGAKDRDDLHKYLFNGAVLCVVMSLVFAVGTTLVAAPLLQLIHTPAELLENAVHYIRIIFLGIPATVLYNYSSTVLRSLGDSKHPFYFLLVSSFLNIALDVLFIVPLGMGVEGAAIATVISQLVSGILCTWWFFTKVEDIHFTRENCVLSGRHSKRLAYIGFPMGFEYSVSAIGAVIMQDAINQLGSVAVAAQTAGEKIRQMFTLPMESVGMAIATYVGQNHGAGRTDRVRQGIRDGCIIQAGYSAIAWVAVFLVKRWAVGLVLGDAEPAIFNGAVEYLTVISVLFVLLGFLMIFRYTLQGLGYSVQAVISGVGELIGRALGGWLAVHQLGYLGICISNPLAWGFALCYCVFMVTRVLKKESRAA
;
A
#
# COMPACT_ATOMS: atom_id res chain seq x y z
N MET A 1 24.72 -23.94 -19.65
CA MET A 1 24.04 -24.24 -20.92
C MET A 1 22.69 -24.82 -20.61
N GLU A 2 21.72 -24.31 -21.34
CA GLU A 2 20.27 -24.52 -21.37
C GLU A 2 19.43 -23.86 -20.27
N GLU A 3 19.30 -22.54 -20.38
CA GLU A 3 18.06 -21.84 -20.03
C GLU A 3 16.97 -22.24 -21.03
N THR A 4 16.30 -23.36 -20.80
CA THR A 4 15.05 -23.65 -21.49
C THR A 4 14.00 -22.67 -20.97
N ARG A 5 13.90 -21.55 -21.67
CA ARG A 5 12.80 -20.61 -21.65
C ARG A 5 11.51 -21.39 -21.98
N LYS A 6 10.81 -21.94 -20.98
CA LYS A 6 9.42 -22.34 -21.15
C LYS A 6 8.61 -21.08 -21.50
N LYS A 7 8.45 -20.83 -22.79
CA LYS A 7 7.47 -19.87 -23.29
C LYS A 7 6.10 -20.39 -22.88
N GLY A 8 5.42 -19.73 -21.92
CA GLY A 8 4.01 -19.97 -21.68
C GLY A 8 3.51 -19.82 -20.24
N SER A 9 4.31 -20.03 -19.19
CA SER A 9 3.81 -19.80 -17.83
C SER A 9 3.96 -18.33 -17.47
N GLY A 10 2.86 -17.64 -17.16
CA GLY A 10 2.86 -16.25 -16.71
C GLY A 10 3.59 -16.03 -15.37
N THR A 11 4.18 -17.08 -14.79
CA THR A 11 4.86 -17.11 -13.50
C THR A 11 6.38 -16.96 -13.63
N THR A 12 7.00 -16.27 -12.68
CA THR A 12 8.46 -16.10 -12.59
C THR A 12 8.97 -16.67 -11.28
N ASP A 13 9.84 -17.68 -11.37
CA ASP A 13 10.53 -18.24 -10.20
C ASP A 13 11.62 -17.26 -9.73
N LEU A 14 11.40 -16.63 -8.56
CA LEU A 14 12.34 -15.70 -7.96
C LEU A 14 13.45 -16.41 -7.19
N THR A 15 13.42 -17.74 -7.07
CA THR A 15 14.45 -18.54 -6.41
C THR A 15 15.67 -18.78 -7.30
N VAL A 16 15.59 -18.44 -8.60
CA VAL A 16 16.66 -18.62 -9.59
C VAL A 16 17.08 -17.29 -10.23
N GLY A 17 18.32 -17.21 -10.69
CA GLY A 17 18.90 -16.02 -11.31
C GLY A 17 19.50 -15.03 -10.30
N ARG A 18 20.02 -13.89 -10.79
CA ARG A 18 20.64 -12.86 -9.94
C ARG A 18 19.56 -12.12 -9.13
N PRO A 19 19.65 -12.04 -7.78
CA PRO A 19 18.63 -11.43 -6.93
C PRO A 19 18.31 -9.98 -7.33
N LEU A 20 19.32 -9.13 -7.50
CA LEU A 20 19.16 -7.74 -7.89
C LEU A 20 18.28 -7.59 -9.15
N THR A 21 18.59 -8.36 -10.20
CA THR A 21 17.86 -8.29 -11.47
C THR A 21 16.43 -8.78 -11.31
N ARG A 22 16.22 -9.86 -10.54
CA ARG A 22 14.88 -10.42 -10.30
C ARG A 22 14.00 -9.46 -9.49
N ILE A 23 14.56 -8.86 -8.44
CA ILE A 23 13.84 -7.88 -7.61
C ILE A 23 13.47 -6.66 -8.46
N LEU A 24 14.39 -6.09 -9.25
CA LEU A 24 14.11 -4.94 -10.11
C LEU A 24 13.06 -5.26 -11.18
N GLN A 25 13.18 -6.39 -11.88
CA GLN A 25 12.21 -6.79 -12.90
C GLN A 25 10.81 -7.01 -12.34
N PHE A 26 10.73 -7.51 -11.11
CA PHE A 26 9.46 -7.74 -10.42
C PHE A 26 8.89 -6.44 -9.81
N ALA A 27 9.74 -5.58 -9.24
CA ALA A 27 9.34 -4.32 -8.64
C ALA A 27 8.88 -3.27 -9.65
N LEU A 28 9.47 -3.23 -10.87
CA LEU A 28 9.17 -2.19 -11.85
C LEU A 28 7.68 -2.10 -12.22
N PRO A 29 6.97 -3.20 -12.54
CA PRO A 29 5.52 -3.13 -12.78
C PRO A 29 4.73 -2.69 -11.54
N LEU A 30 5.16 -3.04 -10.33
CA LEU A 30 4.52 -2.59 -9.08
C LEU A 30 4.66 -1.08 -8.90
N VAL A 31 5.88 -0.54 -9.10
CA VAL A 31 6.15 0.90 -9.04
C VAL A 31 5.30 1.65 -10.07
N LEU A 32 5.28 1.17 -11.31
CA LEU A 32 4.47 1.78 -12.36
C LEU A 32 2.97 1.72 -12.00
N GLY A 33 2.51 0.59 -11.45
CA GLY A 33 1.12 0.42 -11.02
C GLY A 33 0.71 1.42 -9.94
N THR A 34 1.51 1.59 -8.90
CA THR A 34 1.22 2.56 -7.82
C THR A 34 1.27 4.00 -8.31
N LEU A 35 2.19 4.35 -9.21
CA LEU A 35 2.25 5.70 -9.81
C LEU A 35 1.04 5.97 -10.70
N PHE A 36 0.63 5.02 -11.55
CA PHE A 36 -0.58 5.15 -12.35
C PHE A 36 -1.83 5.24 -11.49
N GLN A 37 -1.90 4.46 -10.42
CA GLN A 37 -2.99 4.54 -9.45
C GLN A 37 -3.09 5.92 -8.81
N GLN A 38 -1.97 6.54 -8.48
CA GLN A 38 -1.95 7.90 -7.96
C GLN A 38 -2.39 8.93 -9.01
N LEU A 39 -1.95 8.76 -10.26
CA LEU A 39 -2.34 9.66 -11.36
C LEU A 39 -3.83 9.62 -11.64
N TYR A 40 -4.44 8.42 -11.75
CA TYR A 40 -5.88 8.36 -12.00
C TYR A 40 -6.69 8.92 -10.82
N SER A 41 -6.25 8.75 -9.59
CA SER A 41 -6.91 9.34 -8.42
C SER A 41 -6.89 10.88 -8.47
N PHE A 42 -5.84 11.48 -9.03
CA PHE A 42 -5.83 12.92 -9.30
C PHE A 42 -6.83 13.30 -10.40
N VAL A 43 -6.91 12.52 -11.47
CA VAL A 43 -7.87 12.78 -12.58
C VAL A 43 -9.30 12.69 -12.06
N ASP A 44 -9.64 11.66 -11.28
CA ASP A 44 -10.94 11.48 -10.64
C ASP A 44 -11.29 12.71 -9.77
N THR A 45 -10.37 13.15 -8.91
CA THR A 45 -10.51 14.34 -8.10
C THR A 45 -10.81 15.60 -8.93
N ILE A 46 -10.13 15.75 -10.08
CA ILE A 46 -10.33 16.88 -11.00
C ILE A 46 -11.72 16.79 -11.66
N ILE A 47 -12.15 15.60 -12.08
CA ILE A 47 -13.47 15.39 -12.70
C ILE A 47 -14.56 15.73 -11.70
N VAL A 48 -14.50 15.18 -10.48
CA VAL A 48 -15.46 15.48 -9.41
C VAL A 48 -15.52 16.98 -9.11
N GLY A 49 -14.36 17.62 -8.91
CA GLY A 49 -14.29 19.04 -8.56
C GLY A 49 -14.79 19.98 -9.66
N ARG A 50 -14.49 19.68 -10.93
CA ARG A 50 -14.87 20.54 -12.07
C ARG A 50 -16.29 20.30 -12.58
N CYS A 51 -16.75 19.03 -12.55
CA CYS A 51 -18.03 18.68 -13.16
C CYS A 51 -19.19 18.67 -12.16
N ILE A 52 -18.93 18.42 -10.87
CA ILE A 52 -19.98 18.40 -9.83
C ILE A 52 -19.91 19.67 -8.97
N GLY A 53 -18.71 20.08 -8.57
CA GLY A 53 -18.47 21.28 -7.78
C GLY A 53 -17.68 21.06 -6.50
N THR A 54 -17.44 22.16 -5.78
CA THR A 54 -16.58 22.18 -4.56
C THR A 54 -17.17 21.39 -3.40
N ASP A 55 -18.49 21.40 -3.25
CA ASP A 55 -19.16 20.69 -2.16
C ASP A 55 -19.06 19.17 -2.32
N ALA A 56 -19.19 18.68 -3.57
CA ALA A 56 -18.94 17.27 -3.89
C ALA A 56 -17.50 16.85 -3.61
N LEU A 57 -16.55 17.71 -4.01
CA LEU A 57 -15.13 17.47 -3.71
C LEU A 57 -14.86 17.46 -2.21
N GLY A 58 -15.49 18.37 -1.45
CA GLY A 58 -15.44 18.41 0.00
C GLY A 58 -16.03 17.14 0.62
N ALA A 59 -17.19 16.69 0.14
CA ALA A 59 -17.84 15.46 0.60
C ALA A 59 -16.96 14.22 0.39
N VAL A 60 -16.38 14.04 -0.79
CA VAL A 60 -15.43 12.95 -1.07
C VAL A 60 -14.18 13.08 -0.19
N GLY A 61 -13.65 14.29 -0.02
CA GLY A 61 -12.49 14.57 0.82
C GLY A 61 -12.67 14.16 2.29
N THR A 62 -13.86 14.43 2.88
CA THR A 62 -14.17 14.04 4.27
C THR A 62 -14.19 12.53 4.49
N THR A 63 -14.48 11.74 3.45
CA THR A 63 -14.50 10.28 3.53
C THR A 63 -13.10 9.65 3.48
N TYR A 64 -12.07 10.41 3.09
CA TYR A 64 -10.73 9.88 2.83
C TYR A 64 -10.14 9.10 4.01
N SER A 65 -10.24 9.64 5.21
CA SER A 65 -9.68 8.99 6.41
C SER A 65 -10.34 7.65 6.72
N LEU A 66 -11.67 7.56 6.61
CA LEU A 66 -12.43 6.32 6.81
C LEU A 66 -12.11 5.31 5.71
N ASN A 67 -12.08 5.76 4.46
CA ASN A 67 -11.72 4.93 3.32
C ASN A 67 -10.30 4.37 3.47
N PHE A 68 -9.33 5.22 3.80
CA PHE A 68 -7.94 4.81 4.04
C PHE A 68 -7.84 3.76 5.15
N MET A 69 -8.53 3.96 6.28
CA MET A 69 -8.49 3.03 7.40
C MET A 69 -9.12 1.68 7.05
N ILE A 70 -10.33 1.68 6.48
CA ILE A 70 -11.11 0.45 6.24
C ILE A 70 -10.60 -0.29 5.00
N VAL A 71 -10.49 0.39 3.87
CA VAL A 71 -10.02 -0.21 2.63
C VAL A 71 -8.53 -0.54 2.73
N GLY A 72 -7.72 0.32 3.35
CA GLY A 72 -6.31 0.05 3.62
C GLY A 72 -6.09 -1.21 4.46
N PHE A 73 -6.89 -1.41 5.52
CA PHE A 73 -6.88 -2.66 6.30
C PHE A 73 -7.14 -3.88 5.43
N VAL A 74 -8.19 -3.82 4.60
CA VAL A 74 -8.57 -4.92 3.70
C VAL A 74 -7.47 -5.23 2.68
N LEU A 75 -6.88 -4.19 2.06
CA LEU A 75 -5.79 -4.31 1.10
C LEU A 75 -4.56 -4.98 1.71
N ALA A 76 -4.13 -4.51 2.86
CA ALA A 76 -2.95 -5.04 3.54
C ALA A 76 -3.18 -6.48 4.02
N THR A 77 -4.39 -6.80 4.46
CA THR A 77 -4.77 -8.19 4.82
C THR A 77 -4.68 -9.11 3.61
N CYS A 78 -5.20 -8.70 2.44
CA CYS A 78 -5.06 -9.47 1.19
C CYS A 78 -3.59 -9.67 0.81
N ASN A 79 -2.75 -8.65 0.95
CA ASN A 79 -1.31 -8.77 0.70
C ASN A 79 -0.65 -9.78 1.66
N GLY A 80 -1.06 -9.79 2.93
CA GLY A 80 -0.58 -10.74 3.92
C GLY A 80 -0.95 -12.19 3.60
N PHE A 81 -2.14 -12.42 3.02
CA PHE A 81 -2.54 -13.76 2.57
C PHE A 81 -1.67 -14.29 1.43
N GLY A 82 -1.01 -13.41 0.68
CA GLY A 82 -0.06 -13.81 -0.35
C GLY A 82 1.25 -14.39 0.18
N ILE A 83 1.63 -14.15 1.43
CA ILE A 83 2.92 -14.61 1.96
C ILE A 83 2.98 -16.15 2.05
N PRO A 84 2.03 -16.87 2.68
CA PRO A 84 2.02 -18.34 2.66
C PRO A 84 1.91 -18.93 1.25
N VAL A 85 1.23 -18.24 0.33
CA VAL A 85 1.17 -18.64 -1.08
C VAL A 85 2.55 -18.56 -1.73
N ALA A 86 3.29 -17.47 -1.51
CA ALA A 86 4.64 -17.30 -2.03
C ALA A 86 5.62 -18.33 -1.43
N GLU A 87 5.50 -18.62 -0.13
CA GLU A 87 6.31 -19.65 0.57
C GLU A 87 6.05 -21.04 -0.05
N SER A 88 4.78 -21.46 -0.17
CA SER A 88 4.44 -22.77 -0.74
C SER A 88 4.85 -22.89 -2.21
N PHE A 89 4.74 -21.81 -2.98
CA PHE A 89 5.22 -21.76 -4.36
C PHE A 89 6.73 -21.94 -4.42
N GLY A 90 7.48 -21.24 -3.58
CA GLY A 90 8.94 -21.37 -3.48
C GLY A 90 9.39 -22.77 -3.02
N ALA A 91 8.67 -23.36 -2.06
CA ALA A 91 8.90 -24.72 -1.59
C ALA A 91 8.53 -25.79 -2.63
N LYS A 92 7.85 -25.43 -3.73
CA LYS A 92 7.27 -26.33 -4.73
C LYS A 92 6.26 -27.32 -4.12
N ASP A 93 5.68 -26.98 -2.99
CA ASP A 93 4.62 -27.73 -2.32
C ASP A 93 3.26 -27.35 -2.91
N ARG A 94 2.81 -28.14 -3.88
CA ARG A 94 1.56 -27.87 -4.61
C ARG A 94 0.32 -28.11 -3.73
N ASP A 95 0.38 -29.04 -2.79
CA ASP A 95 -0.75 -29.37 -1.94
C ASP A 95 -1.03 -28.22 -0.94
N ASP A 96 0.00 -27.75 -0.24
CA ASP A 96 -0.11 -26.60 0.64
C ASP A 96 -0.47 -25.33 -0.16
N LEU A 97 0.08 -25.13 -1.36
CA LEU A 97 -0.25 -24.01 -2.24
C LEU A 97 -1.76 -23.95 -2.55
N HIS A 98 -2.36 -25.05 -2.99
CA HIS A 98 -3.80 -25.10 -3.29
C HIS A 98 -4.65 -24.84 -2.04
N LYS A 99 -4.27 -25.40 -0.89
CA LYS A 99 -4.97 -25.18 0.37
C LYS A 99 -4.89 -23.70 0.81
N TYR A 100 -3.74 -23.04 0.70
CA TYR A 100 -3.63 -21.61 0.99
C TYR A 100 -4.44 -20.75 0.03
N LEU A 101 -4.42 -21.05 -1.26
CA LEU A 101 -5.23 -20.36 -2.28
C LEU A 101 -6.73 -20.47 -1.97
N PHE A 102 -7.22 -21.67 -1.70
CA PHE A 102 -8.64 -21.89 -1.42
C PHE A 102 -9.08 -21.25 -0.10
N ASN A 103 -8.35 -21.51 0.99
CA ASN A 103 -8.69 -20.95 2.30
C ASN A 103 -8.54 -19.43 2.32
N GLY A 104 -7.57 -18.87 1.60
CA GLY A 104 -7.42 -17.42 1.41
C GLY A 104 -8.60 -16.80 0.68
N ALA A 105 -9.07 -17.44 -0.40
CA ALA A 105 -10.27 -16.99 -1.11
C ALA A 105 -11.51 -16.99 -0.20
N VAL A 106 -11.71 -18.05 0.58
CA VAL A 106 -12.84 -18.13 1.53
C VAL A 106 -12.74 -17.02 2.60
N LEU A 107 -11.56 -16.82 3.19
CA LEU A 107 -11.35 -15.75 4.16
C LEU A 107 -11.59 -14.37 3.55
N CYS A 108 -11.16 -14.14 2.31
CA CYS A 108 -11.42 -12.91 1.57
C CYS A 108 -12.91 -12.67 1.34
N VAL A 109 -13.67 -13.70 0.95
CA VAL A 109 -15.13 -13.60 0.78
C VAL A 109 -15.80 -13.24 2.13
N VAL A 110 -15.48 -13.97 3.21
CA VAL A 110 -16.05 -13.70 4.53
C VAL A 110 -15.70 -12.29 5.00
N MET A 111 -14.42 -11.92 4.91
CA MET A 111 -13.94 -10.60 5.28
C MET A 111 -14.65 -9.50 4.47
N SER A 112 -14.74 -9.66 3.15
CA SER A 112 -15.36 -8.66 2.29
C SER A 112 -16.84 -8.44 2.60
N LEU A 113 -17.59 -9.50 2.88
CA LEU A 113 -19.00 -9.42 3.27
C LEU A 113 -19.19 -8.77 4.64
N VAL A 114 -18.37 -9.17 5.63
CA VAL A 114 -18.42 -8.57 6.98
C VAL A 114 -18.12 -7.08 6.93
N PHE A 115 -17.06 -6.69 6.20
CA PHE A 115 -16.72 -5.27 6.07
C PHE A 115 -17.75 -4.52 5.23
N ALA A 116 -18.20 -5.05 4.08
CA ALA A 116 -19.18 -4.37 3.24
C ALA A 116 -20.48 -4.09 4.02
N VAL A 117 -21.06 -5.10 4.66
CA VAL A 117 -22.29 -4.93 5.44
C VAL A 117 -22.04 -4.08 6.69
N GLY A 118 -21.04 -4.44 7.50
CA GLY A 118 -20.77 -3.75 8.77
C GLY A 118 -20.47 -2.27 8.60
N THR A 119 -19.57 -1.92 7.67
CA THR A 119 -19.19 -0.51 7.46
C THR A 119 -20.27 0.31 6.79
N THR A 120 -21.07 -0.29 5.88
CA THR A 120 -22.22 0.40 5.25
C THR A 120 -23.28 0.77 6.27
N LEU A 121 -23.56 -0.11 7.24
CA LEU A 121 -24.55 0.17 8.30
C LEU A 121 -24.10 1.30 9.24
N VAL A 122 -22.81 1.38 9.53
CA VAL A 122 -22.26 2.38 10.46
C VAL A 122 -21.65 3.60 9.75
N ALA A 123 -21.78 3.72 8.43
CA ALA A 123 -21.15 4.79 7.65
C ALA A 123 -21.58 6.19 8.12
N ALA A 124 -22.89 6.43 8.32
CA ALA A 124 -23.42 7.72 8.77
C ALA A 124 -22.96 8.06 10.20
N PRO A 125 -23.09 7.19 11.22
CA PRO A 125 -22.53 7.43 12.55
C PRO A 125 -21.04 7.69 12.56
N LEU A 126 -20.24 6.98 11.74
CA LEU A 126 -18.80 7.19 11.65
C LEU A 126 -18.46 8.57 11.08
N LEU A 127 -19.14 9.03 10.04
CA LEU A 127 -18.94 10.36 9.48
C LEU A 127 -19.34 11.47 10.47
N GLN A 128 -20.40 11.26 11.24
CA GLN A 128 -20.79 12.17 12.31
C GLN A 128 -19.74 12.21 13.43
N LEU A 129 -19.20 11.06 13.82
CA LEU A 129 -18.17 10.96 14.85
C LEU A 129 -16.89 11.74 14.50
N ILE A 130 -16.53 11.77 13.21
CA ILE A 130 -15.37 12.56 12.73
C ILE A 130 -15.73 14.02 12.42
N HIS A 131 -16.92 14.49 12.87
CA HIS A 131 -17.39 15.88 12.74
C HIS A 131 -17.48 16.36 11.29
N THR A 132 -17.97 15.51 10.37
CA THR A 132 -18.24 15.93 8.98
C THR A 132 -19.27 17.06 8.98
N PRO A 133 -19.04 18.19 8.28
CA PRO A 133 -19.99 19.28 8.18
C PRO A 133 -21.36 18.80 7.68
N ALA A 134 -22.45 19.33 8.28
CA ALA A 134 -23.81 18.89 7.98
C ALA A 134 -24.18 19.07 6.49
N GLU A 135 -23.65 20.10 5.84
CA GLU A 135 -23.85 20.41 4.42
C GLU A 135 -23.25 19.34 3.48
N LEU A 136 -22.16 18.68 3.91
CA LEU A 136 -21.45 17.66 3.13
C LEU A 136 -21.87 16.25 3.51
N LEU A 137 -22.53 16.07 4.65
CA LEU A 137 -22.79 14.76 5.27
C LEU A 137 -23.57 13.82 4.35
N GLU A 138 -24.63 14.32 3.72
CA GLU A 138 -25.49 13.50 2.85
C GLU A 138 -24.71 12.93 1.66
N ASN A 139 -24.00 13.78 0.91
CA ASN A 139 -23.18 13.38 -0.22
C ASN A 139 -22.03 12.45 0.22
N ALA A 140 -21.42 12.73 1.38
CA ALA A 140 -20.35 11.88 1.92
C ALA A 140 -20.86 10.48 2.30
N VAL A 141 -22.05 10.38 2.91
CA VAL A 141 -22.70 9.10 3.26
C VAL A 141 -23.05 8.32 1.99
N HIS A 142 -23.64 8.96 0.98
CA HIS A 142 -23.98 8.31 -0.29
C HIS A 142 -22.73 7.76 -0.98
N TYR A 143 -21.70 8.58 -1.14
CA TYR A 143 -20.43 8.17 -1.73
C TYR A 143 -19.81 6.99 -1.01
N ILE A 144 -19.61 7.10 0.32
CA ILE A 144 -18.84 6.08 1.06
C ILE A 144 -19.61 4.77 1.22
N ARG A 145 -20.95 4.80 1.27
CA ARG A 145 -21.77 3.59 1.28
C ARG A 145 -21.57 2.76 0.01
N ILE A 146 -21.53 3.41 -1.15
CA ILE A 146 -21.29 2.73 -2.42
C ILE A 146 -19.88 2.11 -2.43
N ILE A 147 -18.87 2.85 -1.98
CA ILE A 147 -17.50 2.35 -1.85
C ILE A 147 -17.44 1.14 -0.90
N PHE A 148 -18.12 1.19 0.24
CA PHE A 148 -18.14 0.10 1.21
C PHE A 148 -18.91 -1.14 0.69
N LEU A 149 -20.03 -0.95 0.01
CA LEU A 149 -20.72 -2.03 -0.69
C LEU A 149 -19.85 -2.62 -1.81
N GLY A 150 -18.94 -1.83 -2.37
CA GLY A 150 -17.95 -2.23 -3.37
C GLY A 150 -16.73 -2.98 -2.82
N ILE A 151 -16.57 -3.12 -1.48
CA ILE A 151 -15.44 -3.83 -0.87
C ILE A 151 -15.25 -5.24 -1.47
N PRO A 152 -16.28 -6.06 -1.77
CA PRO A 152 -16.09 -7.35 -2.43
C PRO A 152 -15.37 -7.24 -3.79
N ALA A 153 -15.65 -6.22 -4.59
CA ALA A 153 -14.96 -5.98 -5.86
C ALA A 153 -13.49 -5.61 -5.63
N THR A 154 -13.23 -4.75 -4.66
CA THR A 154 -11.88 -4.35 -4.24
C THR A 154 -11.08 -5.55 -3.73
N VAL A 155 -11.69 -6.41 -2.90
CA VAL A 155 -11.06 -7.63 -2.39
C VAL A 155 -10.76 -8.61 -3.53
N LEU A 156 -11.69 -8.79 -4.47
CA LEU A 156 -11.48 -9.68 -5.62
C LEU A 156 -10.24 -9.27 -6.41
N TYR A 157 -10.10 -7.98 -6.74
CA TYR A 157 -8.90 -7.49 -7.44
C TYR A 157 -7.65 -7.68 -6.60
N ASN A 158 -7.67 -7.24 -5.34
CA ASN A 158 -6.45 -7.24 -4.52
C ASN A 158 -5.98 -8.64 -4.17
N TYR A 159 -6.89 -9.56 -3.85
CA TYR A 159 -6.52 -10.94 -3.59
C TYR A 159 -6.01 -11.64 -4.85
N SER A 160 -6.73 -11.56 -5.98
CA SER A 160 -6.29 -12.18 -7.24
C SER A 160 -4.96 -11.61 -7.74
N SER A 161 -4.78 -10.28 -7.63
CA SER A 161 -3.53 -9.59 -7.94
C SER A 161 -2.40 -10.05 -7.02
N THR A 162 -2.67 -10.20 -5.72
CA THR A 162 -1.70 -10.69 -4.74
C THR A 162 -1.31 -12.14 -5.01
N VAL A 163 -2.26 -13.00 -5.33
CA VAL A 163 -1.98 -14.39 -5.75
C VAL A 163 -1.05 -14.42 -6.96
N LEU A 164 -1.35 -13.67 -8.03
CA LEU A 164 -0.50 -13.60 -9.21
C LEU A 164 0.91 -13.12 -8.86
N ARG A 165 1.03 -12.08 -8.02
CA ARG A 165 2.33 -11.58 -7.53
C ARG A 165 3.07 -12.64 -6.72
N SER A 166 2.39 -13.38 -5.85
CA SER A 166 3.00 -14.44 -5.04
C SER A 166 3.58 -15.56 -5.90
N LEU A 167 2.98 -15.80 -7.08
CA LEU A 167 3.49 -16.72 -8.10
C LEU A 167 4.54 -16.09 -9.03
N GLY A 168 4.96 -14.85 -8.76
CA GLY A 168 6.01 -14.12 -9.50
C GLY A 168 5.52 -13.35 -10.72
N ASP A 169 4.22 -13.19 -10.92
CA ASP A 169 3.64 -12.38 -12.00
C ASP A 169 3.21 -10.99 -11.47
N SER A 170 4.05 -10.00 -11.65
CA SER A 170 3.73 -8.60 -11.34
C SER A 170 3.22 -7.82 -12.56
N LYS A 171 3.38 -8.34 -13.79
CA LYS A 171 3.08 -7.63 -15.02
C LYS A 171 1.59 -7.62 -15.34
N HIS A 172 0.92 -8.78 -15.26
CA HIS A 172 -0.49 -8.87 -15.63
C HIS A 172 -1.40 -8.11 -14.66
N PRO A 173 -1.21 -8.17 -13.31
CA PRO A 173 -1.93 -7.28 -12.40
C PRO A 173 -1.76 -5.79 -12.75
N PHE A 174 -0.56 -5.37 -13.16
CA PHE A 174 -0.32 -4.00 -13.62
C PHE A 174 -1.10 -3.68 -14.90
N TYR A 175 -1.09 -4.55 -15.91
CA TYR A 175 -1.85 -4.30 -17.16
C TYR A 175 -3.36 -4.22 -16.89
N PHE A 176 -3.90 -5.08 -16.02
CA PHE A 176 -5.32 -5.04 -15.66
C PHE A 176 -5.66 -3.80 -14.83
N LEU A 177 -4.73 -3.32 -14.01
CA LEU A 177 -4.87 -2.03 -13.33
C LEU A 177 -4.92 -0.87 -14.32
N LEU A 178 -4.09 -0.87 -15.37
CA LEU A 178 -4.14 0.15 -16.42
C LEU A 178 -5.50 0.17 -17.12
N VAL A 179 -6.00 -1.01 -17.53
CA VAL A 179 -7.32 -1.14 -18.15
C VAL A 179 -8.41 -0.59 -17.22
N SER A 180 -8.37 -0.96 -15.95
CA SER A 180 -9.29 -0.48 -14.93
C SER A 180 -9.22 1.04 -14.74
N SER A 181 -8.03 1.62 -14.75
CA SER A 181 -7.84 3.06 -14.57
C SER A 181 -8.44 3.86 -15.74
N PHE A 182 -8.22 3.42 -16.98
CA PHE A 182 -8.85 4.05 -18.13
C PHE A 182 -10.37 3.87 -18.15
N LEU A 183 -10.85 2.68 -17.75
CA LEU A 183 -12.29 2.42 -17.63
C LEU A 183 -12.91 3.31 -16.55
N ASN A 184 -12.25 3.49 -15.41
CA ASN A 184 -12.73 4.37 -14.35
C ASN A 184 -12.91 5.81 -14.86
N ILE A 185 -11.90 6.39 -15.49
CA ILE A 185 -11.99 7.74 -16.06
C ILE A 185 -13.14 7.84 -17.08
N ALA A 186 -13.30 6.85 -17.94
CA ALA A 186 -14.39 6.84 -18.93
C ALA A 186 -15.77 6.75 -18.27
N LEU A 187 -15.91 5.93 -17.23
CA LEU A 187 -17.15 5.80 -16.48
C LEU A 187 -17.46 7.03 -15.63
N ASP A 188 -16.44 7.67 -15.03
CA ASP A 188 -16.61 8.94 -14.30
C ASP A 188 -17.20 10.01 -15.22
N VAL A 189 -16.61 10.19 -16.41
CA VAL A 189 -17.12 11.14 -17.39
C VAL A 189 -18.54 10.76 -17.80
N LEU A 190 -18.82 9.47 -18.05
CA LEU A 190 -20.15 9.00 -18.47
C LEU A 190 -21.21 9.19 -17.38
N PHE A 191 -20.91 8.84 -16.13
CA PHE A 191 -21.89 8.87 -15.05
C PHE A 191 -22.11 10.30 -14.51
N ILE A 192 -21.06 11.10 -14.47
CA ILE A 192 -21.12 12.46 -13.93
C ILE A 192 -21.67 13.45 -14.94
N VAL A 193 -21.19 13.44 -16.19
CA VAL A 193 -21.52 14.52 -17.16
C VAL A 193 -22.88 14.27 -17.83
N PRO A 194 -23.12 13.21 -18.64
CA PRO A 194 -24.41 13.04 -19.32
C PRO A 194 -25.50 12.47 -18.41
N LEU A 195 -25.17 11.64 -17.40
CA LEU A 195 -26.14 11.01 -16.54
C LEU A 195 -26.45 11.81 -15.26
N GLY A 196 -25.60 12.78 -14.91
CA GLY A 196 -25.82 13.67 -13.78
C GLY A 196 -25.86 12.98 -12.41
N MET A 197 -25.18 11.82 -12.25
CA MET A 197 -25.25 10.99 -11.04
C MET A 197 -24.47 11.57 -9.83
N GLY A 198 -23.82 12.71 -10.00
CA GLY A 198 -23.10 13.35 -8.90
C GLY A 198 -21.97 12.47 -8.31
N VAL A 199 -21.78 12.57 -6.99
CA VAL A 199 -20.73 11.80 -6.27
C VAL A 199 -20.97 10.28 -6.30
N GLU A 200 -22.22 9.86 -6.43
CA GLU A 200 -22.57 8.44 -6.54
C GLU A 200 -22.02 7.85 -7.83
N GLY A 201 -22.02 8.62 -8.93
CA GLY A 201 -21.45 8.22 -10.22
C GLY A 201 -19.98 7.89 -10.10
N ALA A 202 -19.19 8.75 -9.44
CA ALA A 202 -17.76 8.51 -9.19
C ALA A 202 -17.52 7.24 -8.35
N ALA A 203 -18.31 7.03 -7.29
CA ALA A 203 -18.21 5.84 -6.46
C ALA A 203 -18.53 4.56 -7.25
N ILE A 204 -19.60 4.56 -8.05
CA ILE A 204 -20.01 3.42 -8.89
C ILE A 204 -18.95 3.14 -9.95
N ALA A 205 -18.40 4.15 -10.61
CA ALA A 205 -17.32 4.02 -11.59
C ALA A 205 -16.11 3.32 -10.98
N THR A 206 -15.72 3.73 -9.77
CA THR A 206 -14.62 3.11 -9.02
C THR A 206 -14.89 1.63 -8.73
N VAL A 207 -16.08 1.29 -8.22
CA VAL A 207 -16.45 -0.10 -7.90
C VAL A 207 -16.48 -0.99 -9.14
N ILE A 208 -17.08 -0.51 -10.24
CA ILE A 208 -17.14 -1.26 -11.51
C ILE A 208 -15.72 -1.51 -12.03
N SER A 209 -14.86 -0.50 -12.02
CA SER A 209 -13.49 -0.60 -12.50
C SER A 209 -12.66 -1.59 -11.68
N GLN A 210 -12.81 -1.60 -10.36
CA GLN A 210 -12.20 -2.58 -9.47
C GLN A 210 -12.73 -4.00 -9.75
N LEU A 211 -14.03 -4.15 -9.98
CA LEU A 211 -14.65 -5.43 -10.32
C LEU A 211 -14.09 -5.99 -11.62
N VAL A 212 -14.00 -5.16 -12.67
CA VAL A 212 -13.47 -5.57 -13.98
C VAL A 212 -12.01 -6.02 -13.84
N SER A 213 -11.16 -5.27 -13.16
CA SER A 213 -9.77 -5.68 -12.95
C SER A 213 -9.66 -6.97 -12.13
N GLY A 214 -10.52 -7.14 -11.11
CA GLY A 214 -10.59 -8.37 -10.33
C GLY A 214 -10.99 -9.59 -11.16
N ILE A 215 -11.99 -9.43 -12.02
CA ILE A 215 -12.41 -10.49 -12.97
C ILE A 215 -11.28 -10.82 -13.94
N LEU A 216 -10.60 -9.82 -14.49
CA LEU A 216 -9.48 -10.03 -15.41
C LEU A 216 -8.30 -10.75 -14.74
N CYS A 217 -7.93 -10.38 -13.52
CA CYS A 217 -6.91 -11.09 -12.75
C CYS A 217 -7.29 -12.54 -12.46
N THR A 218 -8.53 -12.75 -12.05
CA THR A 218 -9.06 -14.11 -11.75
C THR A 218 -9.13 -14.96 -13.01
N TRP A 219 -9.63 -14.41 -14.11
CA TRP A 219 -9.66 -15.09 -15.40
C TRP A 219 -8.24 -15.48 -15.87
N TRP A 220 -7.28 -14.55 -15.77
CA TRP A 220 -5.89 -14.82 -16.12
C TRP A 220 -5.29 -15.93 -15.27
N PHE A 221 -5.54 -15.91 -13.96
CA PHE A 221 -5.09 -16.93 -13.04
C PHE A 221 -5.58 -18.33 -13.47
N PHE A 222 -6.87 -18.50 -13.72
CA PHE A 222 -7.44 -19.80 -14.08
C PHE A 222 -7.10 -20.28 -15.50
N THR A 223 -6.77 -19.37 -16.44
CA THR A 223 -6.57 -19.75 -17.85
C THR A 223 -5.11 -19.84 -18.27
N LYS A 224 -4.21 -19.15 -17.58
CA LYS A 224 -2.81 -18.98 -18.00
C LYS A 224 -1.78 -19.47 -16.99
N VAL A 225 -2.17 -19.75 -15.75
CA VAL A 225 -1.30 -20.38 -14.76
C VAL A 225 -1.45 -21.91 -14.89
N GLU A 226 -0.58 -22.51 -15.71
CA GLU A 226 -0.70 -23.92 -16.13
C GLU A 226 -0.52 -24.95 -15.00
N ASP A 227 0.12 -24.58 -13.92
CA ASP A 227 0.51 -25.50 -12.84
C ASP A 227 -0.51 -25.62 -11.71
N ILE A 228 -1.65 -24.91 -11.77
CA ILE A 228 -2.62 -24.87 -10.69
C ILE A 228 -3.98 -25.38 -11.17
N HIS A 229 -4.23 -26.65 -10.89
CA HIS A 229 -5.53 -27.28 -11.15
C HIS A 229 -6.23 -27.59 -9.83
N PHE A 230 -7.36 -26.93 -9.59
CA PHE A 230 -8.18 -27.22 -8.43
C PHE A 230 -8.94 -28.52 -8.61
N THR A 231 -8.73 -29.45 -7.70
CA THR A 231 -9.52 -30.67 -7.56
C THR A 231 -10.42 -30.58 -6.33
N ARG A 232 -11.47 -31.40 -6.24
CA ARG A 232 -12.33 -31.43 -5.03
C ARG A 232 -11.54 -31.77 -3.77
N GLU A 233 -10.47 -32.53 -3.89
CA GLU A 233 -9.60 -32.94 -2.78
C GLU A 233 -8.77 -31.76 -2.23
N ASN A 234 -8.46 -30.77 -3.08
CA ASN A 234 -7.67 -29.60 -2.71
C ASN A 234 -8.53 -28.43 -2.19
N CYS A 235 -9.84 -28.44 -2.48
CA CYS A 235 -10.80 -27.43 -2.04
C CYS A 235 -11.36 -27.78 -0.64
N VAL A 236 -10.47 -27.91 0.36
CA VAL A 236 -10.85 -28.29 1.72
C VAL A 236 -10.61 -27.11 2.67
N LEU A 237 -11.62 -26.79 3.48
CA LEU A 237 -11.46 -25.84 4.59
C LEU A 237 -10.55 -26.45 5.66
N SER A 238 -9.39 -25.84 5.83
CA SER A 238 -8.40 -26.27 6.79
C SER A 238 -8.15 -25.21 7.85
N GLY A 239 -8.52 -25.49 9.10
CA GLY A 239 -8.30 -24.58 10.21
C GLY A 239 -6.84 -24.20 10.40
N ARG A 240 -5.90 -25.11 10.09
CA ARG A 240 -4.45 -24.82 10.15
C ARG A 240 -4.05 -23.74 9.14
N HIS A 241 -4.48 -23.85 7.88
CA HIS A 241 -4.15 -22.91 6.81
C HIS A 241 -4.85 -21.57 7.04
N SER A 242 -6.14 -21.59 7.37
CA SER A 242 -6.91 -20.37 7.68
C SER A 242 -6.31 -19.62 8.88
N LYS A 243 -5.88 -20.32 9.95
CA LYS A 243 -5.23 -19.70 11.10
C LYS A 243 -3.89 -19.06 10.74
N ARG A 244 -3.07 -19.70 9.87
CA ARG A 244 -1.79 -19.14 9.42
C ARG A 244 -2.00 -17.90 8.56
N LEU A 245 -2.95 -17.95 7.61
CA LEU A 245 -3.34 -16.79 6.79
C LEU A 245 -3.79 -15.62 7.68
N ALA A 246 -4.70 -15.87 8.62
CA ALA A 246 -5.20 -14.86 9.55
C ALA A 246 -4.09 -14.28 10.44
N TYR A 247 -3.18 -15.13 10.94
CA TYR A 247 -2.05 -14.72 11.78
C TYR A 247 -1.05 -13.81 11.04
N ILE A 248 -0.92 -13.96 9.73
CA ILE A 248 -0.05 -13.13 8.89
C ILE A 248 -0.80 -11.91 8.36
N GLY A 249 -2.01 -12.09 7.82
CA GLY A 249 -2.74 -11.05 7.12
C GLY A 249 -3.35 -9.98 8.02
N PHE A 250 -4.06 -10.37 9.09
CA PHE A 250 -4.70 -9.37 9.96
C PHE A 250 -3.72 -8.41 10.63
N PRO A 251 -2.55 -8.85 11.15
CA PRO A 251 -1.57 -7.89 11.64
C PRO A 251 -1.13 -6.88 10.57
N MET A 252 -0.93 -7.30 9.31
CA MET A 252 -0.61 -6.36 8.24
C MET A 252 -1.73 -5.33 8.02
N GLY A 253 -3.00 -5.74 8.13
CA GLY A 253 -4.13 -4.81 8.12
C GLY A 253 -4.07 -3.80 9.27
N PHE A 254 -3.78 -4.25 10.49
CA PHE A 254 -3.67 -3.37 11.66
C PHE A 254 -2.49 -2.38 11.58
N GLU A 255 -1.47 -2.64 10.78
CA GLU A 255 -0.36 -1.70 10.56
C GLU A 255 -0.87 -0.35 10.02
N TYR A 256 -1.88 -0.36 9.14
CA TYR A 256 -2.52 0.86 8.65
C TYR A 256 -3.23 1.64 9.77
N SER A 257 -3.87 0.95 10.71
CA SER A 257 -4.49 1.58 11.87
C SER A 257 -3.46 2.24 12.78
N VAL A 258 -2.33 1.60 13.02
CA VAL A 258 -1.21 2.17 13.79
C VAL A 258 -0.65 3.42 13.10
N SER A 259 -0.49 3.37 11.78
CA SER A 259 -0.05 4.52 10.99
C SER A 259 -1.03 5.70 11.06
N ALA A 260 -2.34 5.41 11.06
CA ALA A 260 -3.39 6.43 11.20
C ALA A 260 -3.32 7.13 12.57
N ILE A 261 -3.12 6.39 13.66
CA ILE A 261 -2.92 6.98 15.01
C ILE A 261 -1.70 7.91 15.00
N GLY A 262 -0.60 7.49 14.38
CA GLY A 262 0.59 8.33 14.24
C GLY A 262 0.35 9.62 13.46
N ALA A 263 -0.51 9.58 12.43
CA ALA A 263 -0.90 10.77 11.69
C ALA A 263 -1.71 11.76 12.54
N VAL A 264 -2.60 11.25 13.41
CA VAL A 264 -3.39 12.09 14.34
C VAL A 264 -2.46 12.80 15.35
N ILE A 265 -1.48 12.10 15.93
CA ILE A 265 -0.49 12.69 16.86
C ILE A 265 0.28 13.82 16.15
N MET A 266 0.71 13.60 14.93
CA MET A 266 1.39 14.62 14.13
C MET A 266 0.48 15.81 13.82
N GLN A 267 -0.78 15.54 13.47
CA GLN A 267 -1.75 16.60 13.13
C GLN A 267 -2.01 17.52 14.33
N ASP A 268 -2.11 16.97 15.54
CA ASP A 268 -2.25 17.75 16.76
C ASP A 268 -1.05 18.70 16.97
N ALA A 269 0.17 18.17 16.86
CA ALA A 269 1.39 18.99 17.00
C ALA A 269 1.49 20.09 15.92
N ILE A 270 1.12 19.79 14.67
CA ILE A 270 1.13 20.79 13.59
C ILE A 270 0.09 21.87 13.82
N ASN A 271 -1.11 21.52 14.30
CA ASN A 271 -2.18 22.45 14.58
C ASN A 271 -1.77 23.49 15.65
N GLN A 272 -0.97 23.08 16.63
CA GLN A 272 -0.44 24.00 17.66
C GLN A 272 0.55 25.03 17.10
N LEU A 273 1.18 24.76 15.95
CA LEU A 273 2.06 25.71 15.26
C LEU A 273 1.32 26.71 14.35
N GLY A 274 0.00 26.52 14.17
CA GLY A 274 -0.87 27.44 13.43
C GLY A 274 -1.07 27.08 11.96
N SER A 275 -1.96 27.84 11.30
CA SER A 275 -2.47 27.55 9.96
C SER A 275 -1.40 27.54 8.86
N VAL A 276 -0.38 28.39 8.99
CA VAL A 276 0.76 28.45 8.05
C VAL A 276 1.51 27.11 8.03
N ALA A 277 1.80 26.56 9.22
CA ALA A 277 2.48 25.27 9.35
C ALA A 277 1.63 24.12 8.78
N VAL A 278 0.32 24.12 9.05
CA VAL A 278 -0.63 23.14 8.52
C VAL A 278 -0.67 23.15 7.00
N ALA A 279 -0.78 24.33 6.39
CA ALA A 279 -0.84 24.47 4.94
C ALA A 279 0.50 24.06 4.28
N ALA A 280 1.62 24.48 4.83
CA ALA A 280 2.96 24.13 4.36
C ALA A 280 3.21 22.62 4.42
N GLN A 281 2.86 21.99 5.56
CA GLN A 281 2.99 20.55 5.76
C GLN A 281 2.10 19.75 4.79
N THR A 282 0.85 20.17 4.62
CA THR A 282 -0.10 19.48 3.71
C THR A 282 0.40 19.47 2.27
N ALA A 283 0.90 20.60 1.79
CA ALA A 283 1.48 20.70 0.45
C ALA A 283 2.75 19.86 0.30
N GLY A 284 3.66 19.96 1.27
CA GLY A 284 4.90 19.17 1.28
C GLY A 284 4.66 17.68 1.33
N GLU A 285 3.67 17.22 2.12
CA GLU A 285 3.31 15.80 2.27
C GLU A 285 2.77 15.18 0.98
N LYS A 286 1.91 15.92 0.23
CA LYS A 286 1.41 15.45 -1.08
C LYS A 286 2.55 15.24 -2.08
N ILE A 287 3.53 16.16 -2.10
CA ILE A 287 4.69 16.03 -2.98
C ILE A 287 5.58 14.87 -2.52
N ARG A 288 5.84 14.76 -1.20
CA ARG A 288 6.62 13.67 -0.61
C ARG A 288 6.09 12.30 -1.01
N GLN A 289 4.77 12.10 -0.94
CA GLN A 289 4.13 10.81 -1.26
C GLN A 289 4.50 10.31 -2.65
N MET A 290 4.57 11.19 -3.65
CA MET A 290 4.96 10.80 -5.02
C MET A 290 6.35 10.16 -5.09
N PHE A 291 7.28 10.61 -4.23
CA PHE A 291 8.63 10.06 -4.16
C PHE A 291 8.76 8.85 -3.24
N THR A 292 7.84 8.65 -2.31
CA THR A 292 7.93 7.53 -1.34
C THR A 292 7.13 6.29 -1.75
N LEU A 293 6.08 6.42 -2.57
CA LEU A 293 5.31 5.30 -3.10
C LEU A 293 6.16 4.23 -3.83
N PRO A 294 7.15 4.59 -4.67
CA PRO A 294 8.03 3.60 -5.27
C PRO A 294 8.84 2.80 -4.25
N MET A 295 9.21 3.39 -3.10
CA MET A 295 9.96 2.69 -2.04
C MET A 295 9.12 1.58 -1.41
N GLU A 296 7.84 1.82 -1.19
CA GLU A 296 6.88 0.83 -0.68
C GLU A 296 6.68 -0.30 -1.69
N SER A 297 6.58 0.01 -2.98
CA SER A 297 6.45 -0.98 -4.05
C SER A 297 7.66 -1.92 -4.14
N VAL A 298 8.87 -1.39 -3.95
CA VAL A 298 10.10 -2.22 -3.84
C VAL A 298 10.05 -3.09 -2.58
N GLY A 299 9.53 -2.57 -1.47
CA GLY A 299 9.28 -3.34 -0.26
C GLY A 299 8.37 -4.55 -0.52
N MET A 300 7.22 -4.34 -1.18
CA MET A 300 6.31 -5.43 -1.56
C MET A 300 6.99 -6.48 -2.44
N ALA A 301 7.85 -6.05 -3.37
CA ALA A 301 8.65 -6.97 -4.18
C ALA A 301 9.60 -7.81 -3.33
N ILE A 302 10.22 -7.21 -2.32
CA ILE A 302 11.08 -7.91 -1.35
C ILE A 302 10.28 -8.93 -0.55
N ALA A 303 9.07 -8.61 -0.08
CA ALA A 303 8.25 -9.58 0.66
C ALA A 303 7.98 -10.85 -0.16
N THR A 304 7.61 -10.70 -1.44
CA THR A 304 7.39 -11.83 -2.35
C THR A 304 8.69 -12.60 -2.62
N TYR A 305 9.78 -11.89 -2.90
CA TYR A 305 11.09 -12.51 -3.12
C TYR A 305 11.55 -13.30 -1.90
N VAL A 306 11.45 -12.72 -0.72
CA VAL A 306 11.82 -13.36 0.56
C VAL A 306 10.92 -14.56 0.82
N GLY A 307 9.60 -14.44 0.66
CA GLY A 307 8.65 -15.53 0.86
C GLY A 307 8.97 -16.75 -0.02
N GLN A 308 9.20 -16.55 -1.32
CA GLN A 308 9.57 -17.65 -2.22
C GLN A 308 10.93 -18.29 -1.85
N ASN A 309 11.95 -17.49 -1.55
CA ASN A 309 13.28 -18.02 -1.19
C ASN A 309 13.29 -18.67 0.21
N HIS A 310 12.50 -18.16 1.15
CA HIS A 310 12.32 -18.76 2.47
C HIS A 310 11.62 -20.13 2.34
N GLY A 311 10.53 -20.20 1.58
CA GLY A 311 9.86 -21.46 1.29
C GLY A 311 10.77 -22.50 0.61
N ALA A 312 11.66 -22.05 -0.27
CA ALA A 312 12.67 -22.90 -0.90
C ALA A 312 13.85 -23.30 0.01
N GLY A 313 13.87 -22.88 1.29
CA GLY A 313 14.98 -23.10 2.22
C GLY A 313 16.27 -22.35 1.88
N ARG A 314 16.20 -21.33 1.01
CA ARG A 314 17.36 -20.58 0.50
C ARG A 314 17.67 -19.33 1.32
N THR A 315 18.06 -19.52 2.59
CA THR A 315 18.43 -18.41 3.49
C THR A 315 19.59 -17.57 2.96
N ASP A 316 20.51 -18.18 2.20
CA ASP A 316 21.59 -17.49 1.48
C ASP A 316 21.04 -16.41 0.53
N ARG A 317 19.99 -16.75 -0.22
CA ARG A 317 19.35 -15.84 -1.17
C ARG A 317 18.49 -14.77 -0.47
N VAL A 318 17.86 -15.13 0.66
CA VAL A 318 17.16 -14.13 1.49
C VAL A 318 18.15 -13.03 1.92
N ARG A 319 19.32 -13.38 2.44
CA ARG A 319 20.37 -12.41 2.81
C ARG A 319 20.86 -11.57 1.63
N GLN A 320 21.05 -12.20 0.46
CA GLN A 320 21.44 -11.50 -0.76
C GLN A 320 20.32 -10.52 -1.19
N GLY A 321 19.05 -10.94 -1.14
CA GLY A 321 17.91 -10.10 -1.47
C GLY A 321 17.76 -8.87 -0.57
N ILE A 322 18.02 -9.01 0.73
CA ILE A 322 18.05 -7.88 1.67
C ILE A 322 19.14 -6.88 1.27
N ARG A 323 20.37 -7.38 1.03
CA ARG A 323 21.50 -6.54 0.62
C ARG A 323 21.21 -5.81 -0.69
N ASP A 324 20.75 -6.56 -1.70
CA ASP A 324 20.46 -6.01 -3.02
C ASP A 324 19.26 -5.05 -2.98
N GLY A 325 18.25 -5.33 -2.14
CA GLY A 325 17.16 -4.42 -1.84
C GLY A 325 17.62 -3.10 -1.21
N CYS A 326 18.54 -3.17 -0.25
CA CYS A 326 19.17 -1.97 0.34
C CYS A 326 19.94 -1.15 -0.72
N ILE A 327 20.66 -1.82 -1.63
CA ILE A 327 21.35 -1.14 -2.74
C ILE A 327 20.36 -0.42 -3.66
N ILE A 328 19.25 -1.10 -4.03
CA ILE A 328 18.19 -0.49 -4.85
C ILE A 328 17.60 0.74 -4.14
N GLN A 329 17.26 0.62 -2.86
CA GLN A 329 16.65 1.72 -2.10
C GLN A 329 17.63 2.87 -1.86
N ALA A 330 18.91 2.60 -1.60
CA ALA A 330 19.92 3.63 -1.48
C ALA A 330 20.09 4.41 -2.79
N GLY A 331 20.18 3.69 -3.91
CA GLY A 331 20.26 4.30 -5.24
C GLY A 331 19.01 5.13 -5.58
N TYR A 332 17.82 4.57 -5.32
CA TYR A 332 16.57 5.30 -5.53
C TYR A 332 16.47 6.53 -4.60
N SER A 333 16.82 6.40 -3.32
CA SER A 333 16.80 7.52 -2.37
C SER A 333 17.72 8.66 -2.79
N ALA A 334 18.90 8.35 -3.33
CA ALA A 334 19.81 9.36 -3.87
C ALA A 334 19.21 10.06 -5.10
N ILE A 335 18.61 9.31 -6.02
CA ILE A 335 17.91 9.88 -7.19
C ILE A 335 16.74 10.75 -6.75
N ALA A 336 15.90 10.26 -5.84
CA ALA A 336 14.75 10.98 -5.31
C ALA A 336 15.17 12.27 -4.58
N TRP A 337 16.24 12.22 -3.79
CA TRP A 337 16.80 13.40 -3.14
C TRP A 337 17.24 14.47 -4.14
N VAL A 338 18.01 14.09 -5.17
CA VAL A 338 18.44 15.02 -6.23
C VAL A 338 17.22 15.56 -6.98
N ALA A 339 16.26 14.71 -7.34
CA ALA A 339 15.04 15.13 -8.02
C ALA A 339 14.24 16.14 -7.19
N VAL A 340 14.00 15.83 -5.89
CA VAL A 340 13.31 16.76 -4.98
C VAL A 340 14.07 18.07 -4.88
N PHE A 341 15.40 18.04 -4.72
CA PHE A 341 16.21 19.23 -4.63
C PHE A 341 16.06 20.15 -5.84
N LEU A 342 16.00 19.58 -7.04
CA LEU A 342 15.87 20.33 -8.30
C LEU A 342 14.44 20.85 -8.52
N VAL A 343 13.41 20.04 -8.19
CA VAL A 343 12.02 20.38 -8.55
C VAL A 343 11.17 20.96 -7.42
N LYS A 344 11.64 20.95 -6.16
CA LYS A 344 10.83 21.31 -4.98
C LYS A 344 10.12 22.66 -5.10
N ARG A 345 10.82 23.70 -5.55
CA ARG A 345 10.21 25.04 -5.68
C ARG A 345 9.16 25.09 -6.78
N TRP A 346 9.40 24.44 -7.91
CA TRP A 346 8.44 24.31 -8.99
C TRP A 346 7.22 23.47 -8.56
N ALA A 347 7.45 22.32 -7.93
CA ALA A 347 6.39 21.43 -7.47
C ALA A 347 5.51 22.08 -6.38
N VAL A 348 6.13 22.81 -5.44
CA VAL A 348 5.40 23.56 -4.42
C VAL A 348 4.57 24.67 -5.05
N GLY A 349 5.12 25.41 -6.03
CA GLY A 349 4.38 26.42 -6.78
C GLY A 349 3.21 25.84 -7.56
N LEU A 350 3.35 24.64 -8.13
CA LEU A 350 2.25 23.96 -8.82
C LEU A 350 1.10 23.57 -7.87
N VAL A 351 1.42 23.18 -6.62
CA VAL A 351 0.42 22.76 -5.63
C VAL A 351 -0.24 23.95 -4.94
N LEU A 352 0.52 24.98 -4.62
CA LEU A 352 0.05 26.11 -3.81
C LEU A 352 -0.39 27.33 -4.64
N GLY A 353 0.03 27.44 -5.91
CA GLY A 353 -0.24 28.64 -6.72
C GLY A 353 0.35 29.90 -6.07
N ASP A 354 -0.44 30.96 -6.04
CA ASP A 354 -0.07 32.28 -5.44
C ASP A 354 -0.26 32.30 -3.91
N ALA A 355 0.31 31.31 -3.20
CA ALA A 355 0.22 31.25 -1.75
C ALA A 355 1.17 32.24 -1.05
N GLU A 356 0.85 32.54 0.20
CA GLU A 356 1.69 33.36 1.08
C GLU A 356 3.13 32.83 1.13
N PRO A 357 4.16 33.70 1.04
CA PRO A 357 5.58 33.29 1.04
C PRO A 357 5.98 32.42 2.24
N ALA A 358 5.35 32.60 3.38
CA ALA A 358 5.61 31.79 4.57
C ALA A 358 5.19 30.32 4.38
N ILE A 359 4.03 30.07 3.78
CA ILE A 359 3.52 28.73 3.46
C ILE A 359 4.41 28.06 2.40
N PHE A 360 4.75 28.82 1.34
CA PHE A 360 5.62 28.34 0.27
C PHE A 360 6.98 27.89 0.80
N ASN A 361 7.64 28.76 1.57
CA ASN A 361 8.97 28.48 2.13
C ASN A 361 8.94 27.32 3.13
N GLY A 362 7.90 27.23 3.97
CA GLY A 362 7.70 26.09 4.87
C GLY A 362 7.59 24.76 4.14
N ALA A 363 6.82 24.70 3.05
CA ALA A 363 6.72 23.49 2.23
C ALA A 363 8.07 23.12 1.56
N VAL A 364 8.82 24.10 1.08
CA VAL A 364 10.17 23.90 0.52
C VAL A 364 11.16 23.44 1.61
N GLU A 365 11.09 23.98 2.81
CA GLU A 365 11.90 23.57 3.97
C GLU A 365 11.62 22.11 4.34
N TYR A 366 10.33 21.74 4.47
CA TYR A 366 9.92 20.37 4.73
C TYR A 366 10.51 19.39 3.73
N LEU A 367 10.34 19.65 2.43
CA LEU A 367 10.87 18.78 1.37
C LEU A 367 12.41 18.72 1.39
N THR A 368 13.07 19.81 1.74
CA THR A 368 14.53 19.85 1.84
C THR A 368 15.04 18.94 2.96
N VAL A 369 14.44 19.03 4.15
CA VAL A 369 14.85 18.24 5.31
C VAL A 369 14.53 16.76 5.12
N ILE A 370 13.29 16.45 4.73
CA ILE A 370 12.82 15.06 4.68
C ILE A 370 13.47 14.24 3.56
N SER A 371 13.76 14.88 2.41
CA SER A 371 14.33 14.17 1.25
C SER A 371 15.73 13.63 1.49
N VAL A 372 16.56 14.32 2.27
CA VAL A 372 17.90 13.85 2.67
C VAL A 372 17.80 12.52 3.44
N LEU A 373 16.71 12.32 4.18
CA LEU A 373 16.50 11.19 5.08
C LEU A 373 15.64 10.09 4.46
N PHE A 374 15.32 10.16 3.16
CA PHE A 374 14.59 9.12 2.44
C PHE A 374 15.26 7.75 2.51
N VAL A 375 16.59 7.71 2.65
CA VAL A 375 17.33 6.46 2.81
C VAL A 375 16.90 5.66 4.04
N LEU A 376 16.49 6.33 5.13
CA LEU A 376 15.96 5.66 6.33
C LEU A 376 14.63 4.97 6.02
N LEU A 377 13.74 5.65 5.30
CA LEU A 377 12.48 5.05 4.86
C LEU A 377 12.74 3.87 3.91
N GLY A 378 13.63 4.05 2.93
CA GLY A 378 13.98 3.00 1.98
C GLY A 378 14.47 1.73 2.69
N PHE A 379 15.38 1.86 3.64
CA PHE A 379 15.87 0.71 4.41
C PHE A 379 14.79 0.13 5.32
N LEU A 380 13.98 0.97 5.97
CA LEU A 380 12.85 0.51 6.76
C LEU A 380 11.92 -0.37 5.93
N MET A 381 11.58 0.04 4.69
CA MET A 381 10.76 -0.77 3.80
C MET A 381 11.38 -2.14 3.52
N ILE A 382 12.70 -2.21 3.26
CA ILE A 382 13.36 -3.50 3.01
C ILE A 382 13.27 -4.41 4.24
N PHE A 383 13.62 -3.94 5.42
CA PHE A 383 13.66 -4.78 6.62
C PHE A 383 12.26 -5.15 7.12
N ARG A 384 11.29 -4.24 7.05
CA ARG A 384 9.89 -4.49 7.43
C ARG A 384 9.25 -5.53 6.52
N TYR A 385 9.35 -5.35 5.22
CA TYR A 385 8.81 -6.29 4.24
C TYR A 385 9.56 -7.63 4.23
N THR A 386 10.83 -7.66 4.65
CA THR A 386 11.54 -8.91 4.93
C THR A 386 10.90 -9.67 6.09
N LEU A 387 10.56 -9.00 7.20
CA LEU A 387 9.84 -9.64 8.32
C LEU A 387 8.49 -10.20 7.88
N GLN A 388 7.75 -9.43 7.08
CA GLN A 388 6.48 -9.88 6.51
C GLN A 388 6.69 -11.12 5.62
N GLY A 389 7.65 -11.07 4.69
CA GLY A 389 7.98 -12.17 3.78
C GLY A 389 8.48 -13.45 4.47
N LEU A 390 9.06 -13.34 5.67
CA LEU A 390 9.43 -14.46 6.55
C LEU A 390 8.24 -14.95 7.42
N GLY A 391 7.03 -14.36 7.27
CA GLY A 391 5.85 -14.71 8.07
C GLY A 391 5.80 -14.09 9.47
N TYR A 392 6.70 -13.16 9.79
CA TYR A 392 6.75 -12.45 11.09
C TYR A 392 5.99 -11.12 11.05
N SER A 393 4.75 -11.11 10.56
CA SER A 393 3.95 -9.89 10.38
C SER A 393 3.65 -9.16 11.69
N VAL A 394 3.48 -9.88 12.80
CA VAL A 394 3.29 -9.26 14.12
C VAL A 394 4.48 -8.37 14.49
N GLN A 395 5.70 -8.82 14.22
CA GLN A 395 6.91 -8.04 14.46
C GLN A 395 7.00 -6.81 13.55
N ALA A 396 6.52 -6.93 12.31
CA ALA A 396 6.40 -5.79 11.41
C ALA A 396 5.43 -4.73 11.98
N VAL A 397 4.29 -5.13 12.53
CA VAL A 397 3.34 -4.21 13.21
C VAL A 397 3.96 -3.55 14.44
N ILE A 398 4.69 -4.33 15.26
CA ILE A 398 5.37 -3.78 16.45
C ILE A 398 6.36 -2.67 16.06
N SER A 399 6.98 -2.74 14.87
CA SER A 399 7.82 -1.63 14.38
C SER A 399 7.05 -0.30 14.24
N GLY A 400 5.74 -0.36 14.02
CA GLY A 400 4.84 0.81 14.01
C GLY A 400 4.78 1.52 15.37
N VAL A 401 4.97 0.81 16.49
CA VAL A 401 5.11 1.46 17.81
C VAL A 401 6.35 2.34 17.84
N GLY A 402 7.45 1.91 17.22
CA GLY A 402 8.65 2.74 17.05
C GLY A 402 8.34 4.02 16.25
N GLU A 403 7.51 3.92 15.20
CA GLU A 403 7.05 5.10 14.46
C GLU A 403 6.20 6.03 15.32
N LEU A 404 5.29 5.50 16.14
CA LEU A 404 4.49 6.32 17.06
C LEU A 404 5.37 7.08 18.03
N ILE A 405 6.36 6.42 18.64
CA ILE A 405 7.31 7.06 19.55
C ILE A 405 8.09 8.17 18.82
N GLY A 406 8.59 7.90 17.61
CA GLY A 406 9.34 8.89 16.84
C GLY A 406 8.49 10.10 16.45
N ARG A 407 7.22 9.90 16.04
CA ARG A 407 6.28 10.99 15.73
C ARG A 407 5.90 11.80 16.98
N ALA A 408 5.63 11.13 18.10
CA ALA A 408 5.34 11.79 19.36
C ALA A 408 6.52 12.64 19.84
N LEU A 409 7.75 12.12 19.76
CA LEU A 409 8.97 12.84 20.10
C LEU A 409 9.19 14.05 19.17
N GLY A 410 9.05 13.85 17.85
CA GLY A 410 9.19 14.95 16.88
C GLY A 410 8.13 16.03 17.07
N GLY A 411 6.88 15.64 17.33
CA GLY A 411 5.79 16.57 17.67
C GLY A 411 6.05 17.33 18.96
N TRP A 412 6.54 16.66 20.01
CA TRP A 412 6.93 17.32 21.26
C TRP A 412 8.08 18.32 21.05
N LEU A 413 9.11 17.93 20.30
CA LEU A 413 10.23 18.82 19.93
C LEU A 413 9.73 20.03 19.13
N ALA A 414 8.76 19.83 18.24
CA ALA A 414 8.18 20.90 17.45
C ALA A 414 7.50 21.97 18.34
N VAL A 415 6.69 21.52 19.28
CA VAL A 415 5.91 22.43 20.14
C VAL A 415 6.79 23.18 21.15
N HIS A 416 7.84 22.51 21.69
CA HIS A 416 8.58 23.04 22.82
C HIS A 416 9.97 23.65 22.49
N GLN A 417 10.61 23.23 21.37
CA GLN A 417 12.00 23.58 21.12
C GLN A 417 12.33 24.03 19.69
N LEU A 418 11.87 23.27 18.68
CA LEU A 418 12.37 23.40 17.30
C LEU A 418 11.37 24.08 16.34
N GLY A 419 10.14 24.35 16.78
CA GLY A 419 9.11 24.89 15.90
C GLY A 419 8.86 23.95 14.71
N TYR A 420 8.66 24.51 13.51
CA TYR A 420 8.33 23.75 12.31
C TYR A 420 9.40 22.72 11.90
N LEU A 421 10.68 22.95 12.24
CA LEU A 421 11.74 21.97 11.98
C LEU A 421 11.49 20.65 12.73
N GLY A 422 10.90 20.68 13.93
CA GLY A 422 10.50 19.49 14.68
C GLY A 422 9.48 18.63 13.90
N ILE A 423 8.55 19.27 13.18
CA ILE A 423 7.63 18.59 12.28
C ILE A 423 8.38 17.95 11.11
N CYS A 424 9.31 18.68 10.48
CA CYS A 424 10.09 18.19 9.35
C CYS A 424 10.90 16.93 9.68
N ILE A 425 11.43 16.81 10.91
CA ILE A 425 12.23 15.65 11.35
C ILE A 425 11.41 14.53 11.99
N SER A 426 10.13 14.75 12.27
CA SER A 426 9.27 13.79 12.98
C SER A 426 9.12 12.46 12.26
N ASN A 427 8.82 12.48 10.94
CA ASN A 427 8.78 11.26 10.14
C ASN A 427 10.15 10.57 10.04
N PRO A 428 11.28 11.24 9.76
CA PRO A 428 12.61 10.65 9.84
C PRO A 428 12.95 9.99 11.19
N LEU A 429 12.58 10.59 12.31
CA LEU A 429 12.74 9.98 13.63
C LEU A 429 11.92 8.69 13.74
N ALA A 430 10.66 8.73 13.30
CA ALA A 430 9.79 7.57 13.27
C ALA A 430 10.40 6.42 12.45
N TRP A 431 10.90 6.72 11.25
CA TRP A 431 11.56 5.74 10.39
C TRP A 431 12.84 5.18 11.03
N GLY A 432 13.61 6.01 11.72
CA GLY A 432 14.84 5.59 12.42
C GLY A 432 14.54 4.58 13.54
N PHE A 433 13.58 4.88 14.42
CA PHE A 433 13.19 3.97 15.50
C PHE A 433 12.66 2.63 14.96
N ALA A 434 11.75 2.70 13.98
CA ALA A 434 11.21 1.49 13.35
C ALA A 434 12.28 0.68 12.63
N LEU A 435 13.21 1.33 11.92
CA LEU A 435 14.32 0.68 11.23
C LEU A 435 15.23 -0.06 12.21
N CYS A 436 15.63 0.58 13.32
CA CYS A 436 16.46 -0.06 14.35
C CYS A 436 15.81 -1.35 14.87
N TYR A 437 14.51 -1.29 15.15
CA TYR A 437 13.76 -2.47 15.58
C TYR A 437 13.71 -3.56 14.50
N CYS A 438 13.37 -3.19 13.25
CA CYS A 438 13.30 -4.16 12.15
C CYS A 438 14.65 -4.83 11.86
N VAL A 439 15.76 -4.08 11.85
CA VAL A 439 17.13 -4.61 11.68
C VAL A 439 17.46 -5.59 12.79
N PHE A 440 17.17 -5.24 14.04
CA PHE A 440 17.37 -6.14 15.18
C PHE A 440 16.59 -7.44 15.03
N MET A 441 15.30 -7.35 14.67
CA MET A 441 14.44 -8.53 14.53
C MET A 441 14.84 -9.40 13.34
N VAL A 442 15.13 -8.83 12.16
CA VAL A 442 15.58 -9.60 10.99
C VAL A 442 16.88 -10.35 11.31
N THR A 443 17.85 -9.69 11.95
CA THR A 443 19.11 -10.34 12.35
C THR A 443 18.88 -11.47 13.33
N ARG A 444 17.98 -11.31 14.28
CA ARG A 444 17.64 -12.35 15.26
C ARG A 444 16.95 -13.54 14.59
N VAL A 445 15.98 -13.29 13.71
CA VAL A 445 15.26 -14.35 12.98
C VAL A 445 16.20 -15.14 12.09
N LEU A 446 17.02 -14.48 11.25
CA LEU A 446 17.95 -15.15 10.36
C LEU A 446 19.05 -15.93 11.09
N LYS A 447 19.47 -15.49 12.29
CA LYS A 447 20.38 -16.26 13.14
C LYS A 447 19.72 -17.52 13.71
N LYS A 448 18.44 -17.44 14.09
CA LYS A 448 17.68 -18.59 14.59
C LYS A 448 17.51 -19.66 13.50
N GLU A 449 17.13 -19.24 12.29
CA GLU A 449 16.95 -20.14 11.14
C GLU A 449 18.26 -20.80 10.72
N SER A 450 19.38 -20.07 10.69
CA SER A 450 20.70 -20.65 10.37
C SER A 450 21.26 -21.58 11.43
N ARG A 451 20.65 -21.68 12.61
CA ARG A 451 21.01 -22.66 13.65
C ARG A 451 20.10 -23.88 13.62
N ALA A 452 18.94 -23.77 12.98
CA ALA A 452 17.98 -24.85 12.85
C ALA A 452 18.14 -25.66 11.55
N ALA A 453 18.83 -25.09 10.56
CA ALA A 453 19.27 -25.73 9.32
C ALA A 453 20.66 -26.37 9.49
#